data_1812f7ed8c0ed6537b099d9de4328c11
#
_entry.id   1812f7ed8c0ed6537b099d9de4328c11
#
_cell.length_a   1.000
_cell.length_b   1.000
_cell.length_c   1.000
_cell.angle_alpha   90.00
_cell.angle_beta   90.00
_cell.angle_gamma   90.00
#
_symmetry.space_group_name_H-M   'P 1'
#
loop_
_entity.id
_entity.type
_entity.pdbx_description
1 polymer ?
#
loop_
_entity_poly.entity_id
_entity_poly.type
_entity_poly.pdbx_seq_one_letter_code
_entity_poly.pdbx_strand_id
1 'polypeptide(L)'
;VRDNSLRVPKTEKGRVLDVRIYTREQGDELPPGANMVVRVYVAQRRKIQVGDKMAGRHGNKGVISEIMPVEDMPYDIDGNPVDIVLNPLGVPSRMNVGQVLETHMGSAAKGIGMKIDKMLKENAKPAELKSYLDMLYNKNAANKEDLNSFNNAEILELAENLRDGLPIATPVFDG
;
A
#
# COMPACT_ATOMS: atom_id res chain seq x y z
N VAL A 1 -5.05 39.85 -28.33
CA VAL A 1 -4.47 39.13 -27.18
C VAL A 1 -4.95 37.68 -27.31
N ARG A 2 -4.00 36.75 -27.37
CA ARG A 2 -4.29 35.30 -27.43
C ARG A 2 -4.45 34.75 -26.02
N ASP A 3 -5.56 34.08 -25.72
CA ASP A 3 -5.77 33.37 -24.47
C ASP A 3 -4.93 32.10 -24.48
N ASN A 4 -3.94 32.03 -23.57
CA ASN A 4 -3.05 30.89 -23.37
C ASN A 4 -3.35 30.19 -22.02
N SER A 5 -4.53 30.41 -21.43
CA SER A 5 -4.89 29.80 -20.16
C SER A 5 -4.92 28.26 -20.23
N LEU A 6 -4.38 27.61 -19.20
CA LEU A 6 -4.50 26.18 -19.02
C LEU A 6 -5.93 25.84 -18.60
N ARG A 7 -6.56 24.95 -19.34
CA ARG A 7 -7.95 24.50 -19.08
C ARG A 7 -7.97 23.00 -18.84
N VAL A 8 -8.85 22.57 -17.95
CA VAL A 8 -9.13 21.14 -17.76
C VAL A 8 -9.80 20.60 -19.02
N PRO A 9 -9.28 19.51 -19.63
CA PRO A 9 -9.91 18.88 -20.80
C PRO A 9 -11.36 18.48 -20.50
N LYS A 10 -12.24 18.56 -21.52
CA LYS A 10 -13.68 18.24 -21.36
C LYS A 10 -13.94 16.79 -20.95
N THR A 11 -12.98 15.90 -21.23
CA THR A 11 -13.06 14.46 -20.88
C THR A 11 -12.61 14.16 -19.45
N GLU A 12 -11.97 15.10 -18.78
CA GLU A 12 -11.46 14.92 -17.44
C GLU A 12 -12.39 15.53 -16.39
N LYS A 13 -12.60 14.79 -15.32
CA LYS A 13 -13.38 15.21 -14.16
C LYS A 13 -12.55 14.96 -12.90
N GLY A 14 -12.63 15.87 -11.96
CA GLY A 14 -11.90 15.73 -10.72
C GLY A 14 -12.41 16.66 -9.64
N ARG A 15 -11.98 16.41 -8.40
CA ARG A 15 -12.25 17.29 -7.26
C ARG A 15 -10.95 17.98 -6.85
N VAL A 16 -11.00 19.29 -6.73
CA VAL A 16 -9.88 20.06 -6.21
C VAL A 16 -9.69 19.73 -4.72
N LEU A 17 -8.49 19.29 -4.35
CA LEU A 17 -8.11 18.98 -2.98
C LEU A 17 -7.43 20.15 -2.29
N ASP A 18 -6.51 20.82 -2.99
CA ASP A 18 -5.68 21.86 -2.44
C ASP A 18 -5.25 22.83 -3.56
N VAL A 19 -4.97 24.07 -3.20
CA VAL A 19 -4.42 25.09 -4.09
C VAL A 19 -3.26 25.76 -3.39
N ARG A 20 -2.07 25.75 -4.00
CA ARG A 20 -0.89 26.44 -3.52
C ARG A 20 -0.46 27.53 -4.48
N ILE A 21 -0.18 28.69 -3.92
CA ILE A 21 0.25 29.86 -4.66
C ILE A 21 1.70 30.15 -4.26
N TYR A 22 2.56 30.27 -5.27
CA TYR A 22 3.97 30.61 -5.12
C TYR A 22 4.22 31.96 -5.78
N THR A 23 4.87 32.87 -5.08
CA THR A 23 5.19 34.20 -5.58
C THR A 23 6.67 34.54 -5.31
N ARG A 24 7.25 35.38 -6.18
CA ARG A 24 8.63 35.85 -5.97
C ARG A 24 8.77 36.70 -4.71
N GLU A 25 7.72 37.38 -4.31
CA GLU A 25 7.70 38.20 -3.10
C GLU A 25 7.86 37.37 -1.82
N GLN A 26 7.41 36.11 -1.86
CA GLN A 26 7.57 35.16 -0.76
C GLN A 26 8.91 34.42 -0.76
N GLY A 27 9.77 34.71 -1.73
CA GLY A 27 11.09 34.07 -1.85
C GLY A 27 11.07 32.70 -2.55
N ASP A 28 9.96 32.34 -3.21
CA ASP A 28 9.84 31.08 -3.92
C ASP A 28 10.66 31.09 -5.24
N GLU A 29 11.29 29.96 -5.54
CA GLU A 29 11.95 29.75 -6.83
C GLU A 29 10.92 29.51 -7.92
N LEU A 30 10.77 30.46 -8.83
CA LEU A 30 9.87 30.39 -9.97
C LEU A 30 10.63 30.23 -11.30
N PRO A 31 10.03 29.58 -12.30
CA PRO A 31 10.59 29.52 -13.64
C PRO A 31 10.84 30.92 -14.20
N PRO A 32 11.85 31.08 -15.10
CA PRO A 32 12.14 32.35 -15.72
C PRO A 32 10.90 32.93 -16.43
N GLY A 33 10.59 34.21 -16.17
CA GLY A 33 9.45 34.90 -16.75
C GLY A 33 8.10 34.70 -16.02
N ALA A 34 8.04 33.83 -15.01
CA ALA A 34 6.84 33.68 -14.18
C ALA A 34 6.87 34.65 -12.99
N ASN A 35 5.79 35.34 -12.73
CA ASN A 35 5.61 36.20 -11.56
C ASN A 35 4.89 35.45 -10.40
N MET A 36 4.02 34.53 -10.78
CA MET A 36 3.26 33.71 -9.86
C MET A 36 3.01 32.34 -10.48
N VAL A 37 3.08 31.29 -9.65
CA VAL A 37 2.72 29.92 -10.02
C VAL A 37 1.61 29.46 -9.11
N VAL A 38 0.50 29.01 -9.69
CA VAL A 38 -0.61 28.41 -8.97
C VAL A 38 -0.61 26.91 -9.23
N ARG A 39 -0.46 26.11 -8.17
CA ARG A 39 -0.52 24.65 -8.23
C ARG A 39 -1.84 24.17 -7.68
N VAL A 40 -2.67 23.60 -8.54
CA VAL A 40 -3.96 23.04 -8.17
C VAL A 40 -3.84 21.51 -8.09
N TYR A 41 -4.13 20.95 -6.93
CA TYR A 41 -4.14 19.51 -6.71
C TYR A 41 -5.56 18.99 -6.96
N VAL A 42 -5.70 18.13 -7.95
CA VAL A 42 -7.00 17.58 -8.36
C VAL A 42 -6.99 16.07 -8.16
N ALA A 43 -7.95 15.57 -7.38
CA ALA A 43 -8.18 14.14 -7.22
C ALA A 43 -9.08 13.65 -8.37
N GLN A 44 -8.64 12.61 -9.05
CA GLN A 44 -9.39 11.94 -10.10
C GLN A 44 -9.48 10.44 -9.79
N ARG A 45 -10.67 9.87 -9.90
CA ARG A 45 -10.88 8.44 -9.72
C ARG A 45 -10.82 7.77 -11.11
N ARG A 46 -9.70 7.10 -11.39
CA ARG A 46 -9.52 6.28 -12.59
C ARG A 46 -9.65 4.81 -12.25
N LYS A 47 -10.45 4.09 -13.04
CA LYS A 47 -10.53 2.63 -12.95
C LYS A 47 -9.49 2.01 -13.88
N ILE A 48 -8.96 0.86 -13.46
CA ILE A 48 -8.07 0.04 -14.26
C ILE A 48 -8.82 -0.46 -15.50
N GLN A 49 -8.15 -0.44 -16.64
CA GLN A 49 -8.68 -0.91 -17.92
C GLN A 49 -7.75 -1.92 -18.58
N VAL A 50 -8.29 -2.74 -19.46
CA VAL A 50 -7.49 -3.59 -20.33
C VAL A 50 -6.54 -2.73 -21.16
N GLY A 51 -5.27 -3.11 -21.23
CA GLY A 51 -4.22 -2.34 -21.88
C GLY A 51 -3.42 -1.43 -20.93
N ASP A 52 -3.86 -1.21 -19.70
CA ASP A 52 -3.10 -0.45 -18.73
C ASP A 52 -1.84 -1.22 -18.32
N LYS A 53 -0.75 -0.47 -18.11
CA LYS A 53 0.53 -1.02 -17.70
C LYS A 53 0.66 -1.02 -16.18
N MET A 54 1.00 -2.17 -15.63
CA MET A 54 1.26 -2.34 -14.22
C MET A 54 2.64 -2.94 -13.96
N ALA A 55 3.20 -2.67 -12.80
CA ALA A 55 4.49 -3.19 -12.38
C ALA A 55 4.51 -3.42 -10.87
N GLY A 56 5.31 -4.40 -10.45
CA GLY A 56 5.65 -4.61 -9.05
C GLY A 56 7.01 -3.99 -8.69
N ARG A 57 7.50 -4.31 -7.51
CA ARG A 57 8.78 -3.81 -6.96
C ARG A 57 10.01 -4.60 -7.41
N HIS A 58 9.84 -5.63 -8.23
CA HIS A 58 10.90 -6.58 -8.62
C HIS A 58 11.24 -6.54 -10.12
N GLY A 59 10.97 -5.41 -10.78
CA GLY A 59 11.17 -5.30 -12.23
C GLY A 59 10.16 -6.10 -13.06
N ASN A 60 9.15 -6.66 -12.44
CA ASN A 60 8.05 -7.35 -13.08
C ASN A 60 7.03 -6.32 -13.60
N LYS A 61 6.96 -6.23 -14.91
CA LYS A 61 6.03 -5.33 -15.60
C LYS A 61 5.12 -6.11 -16.54
N GLY A 62 3.92 -5.64 -16.71
CA GLY A 62 2.97 -6.27 -17.60
C GLY A 62 1.84 -5.32 -17.99
N VAL A 63 1.05 -5.77 -18.95
CA VAL A 63 -0.14 -5.07 -19.42
C VAL A 63 -1.35 -5.89 -19.02
N ILE A 64 -2.40 -5.25 -18.56
CA ILE A 64 -3.65 -5.92 -18.21
C ILE A 64 -4.26 -6.47 -19.49
N SER A 65 -4.38 -7.78 -19.57
CA SER A 65 -4.97 -8.48 -20.72
C SER A 65 -6.46 -8.68 -20.58
N GLU A 66 -6.93 -8.90 -19.36
CA GLU A 66 -8.33 -9.15 -19.06
C GLU A 66 -8.69 -8.70 -17.65
N ILE A 67 -9.93 -8.26 -17.47
CA ILE A 67 -10.53 -7.99 -16.16
C ILE A 67 -11.63 -9.01 -15.96
N MET A 68 -11.41 -9.94 -15.04
CA MET A 68 -12.34 -11.04 -14.76
C MET A 68 -13.34 -10.66 -13.67
N PRO A 69 -14.58 -11.20 -13.72
CA PRO A 69 -15.48 -11.16 -12.58
C PRO A 69 -14.86 -11.84 -11.35
N VAL A 70 -15.20 -11.35 -10.15
CA VAL A 70 -14.67 -11.89 -8.89
C VAL A 70 -14.93 -13.38 -8.75
N GLU A 71 -16.07 -13.85 -9.24
CA GLU A 71 -16.53 -15.24 -9.16
C GLU A 71 -15.65 -16.20 -9.98
N ASP A 72 -15.00 -15.69 -11.02
CA ASP A 72 -14.14 -16.49 -11.92
C ASP A 72 -12.65 -16.45 -11.50
N MET A 73 -12.32 -15.65 -10.48
CA MET A 73 -10.95 -15.56 -9.98
C MET A 73 -10.60 -16.78 -9.10
N PRO A 74 -9.34 -17.23 -9.11
CA PRO A 74 -8.84 -18.21 -8.15
C PRO A 74 -9.03 -17.71 -6.72
N TYR A 75 -9.33 -18.61 -5.81
CA TYR A 75 -9.59 -18.31 -4.40
C TYR A 75 -8.81 -19.25 -3.48
N ASP A 76 -8.57 -18.79 -2.25
CA ASP A 76 -7.93 -19.58 -1.21
C ASP A 76 -8.90 -20.58 -0.53
N ILE A 77 -8.37 -21.34 0.44
CA ILE A 77 -9.17 -22.34 1.17
C ILE A 77 -10.35 -21.73 1.96
N ASP A 78 -10.25 -20.46 2.31
CA ASP A 78 -11.26 -19.69 3.03
C ASP A 78 -12.29 -19.02 2.09
N GLY A 79 -12.11 -19.20 0.77
CA GLY A 79 -12.99 -18.62 -0.24
C GLY A 79 -12.65 -17.18 -0.64
N ASN A 80 -11.50 -16.62 -0.20
CA ASN A 80 -11.08 -15.27 -0.57
C ASN A 80 -10.46 -15.30 -1.97
N PRO A 81 -10.98 -14.53 -2.95
CA PRO A 81 -10.43 -14.47 -4.28
C PRO A 81 -9.10 -13.70 -4.29
N VAL A 82 -8.22 -14.05 -5.20
CA VAL A 82 -7.00 -13.27 -5.46
C VAL A 82 -7.34 -12.01 -6.26
N ASP A 83 -6.57 -10.95 -6.06
CA ASP A 83 -6.81 -9.66 -6.72
C ASP A 83 -6.17 -9.59 -8.11
N ILE A 84 -5.06 -10.31 -8.33
CA ILE A 84 -4.33 -10.32 -9.59
C ILE A 84 -3.73 -11.70 -9.86
N VAL A 85 -3.80 -12.12 -11.11
CA VAL A 85 -3.12 -13.33 -11.62
C VAL A 85 -2.04 -12.90 -12.60
N LEU A 86 -0.83 -13.36 -12.37
CA LEU A 86 0.33 -13.05 -13.20
C LEU A 86 0.77 -14.27 -14.00
N ASN A 87 1.28 -14.05 -15.21
CA ASN A 87 1.84 -15.11 -16.02
C ASN A 87 3.15 -15.62 -15.38
N PRO A 88 3.22 -16.91 -14.97
CA PRO A 88 4.40 -17.45 -14.31
C PRO A 88 5.62 -17.56 -15.22
N LEU A 89 5.45 -17.57 -16.53
CA LEU A 89 6.56 -17.61 -17.50
C LEU A 89 7.44 -16.35 -17.45
N GLY A 90 6.93 -15.26 -16.91
CA GLY A 90 7.70 -14.02 -16.69
C GLY A 90 8.77 -14.12 -15.59
N VAL A 91 8.75 -15.17 -14.76
CA VAL A 91 9.66 -15.32 -13.62
C VAL A 91 10.96 -16.05 -13.99
N PRO A 92 10.95 -17.27 -14.61
CA PRO A 92 12.17 -18.06 -14.84
C PRO A 92 13.19 -17.34 -15.72
N SER A 93 12.73 -16.70 -16.81
CA SER A 93 13.62 -16.03 -17.77
C SER A 93 14.23 -14.75 -17.22
N ARG A 94 13.59 -14.09 -16.26
CA ARG A 94 14.02 -12.80 -15.69
C ARG A 94 14.67 -12.92 -14.32
N MET A 95 14.65 -14.11 -13.72
CA MET A 95 15.32 -14.45 -12.46
C MET A 95 14.95 -13.53 -11.28
N ASN A 96 13.80 -12.87 -11.35
CA ASN A 96 13.29 -11.98 -10.29
C ASN A 96 12.44 -12.76 -9.28
N VAL A 97 13.04 -13.75 -8.64
CA VAL A 97 12.37 -14.61 -7.66
C VAL A 97 11.89 -13.89 -6.41
N GLY A 98 12.39 -12.68 -6.17
CA GLY A 98 11.96 -11.82 -5.06
C GLY A 98 10.44 -11.57 -5.04
N GLN A 99 9.78 -11.51 -6.20
CA GLN A 99 8.33 -11.35 -6.28
C GLN A 99 7.57 -12.57 -5.70
N VAL A 100 8.11 -13.76 -5.85
CA VAL A 100 7.54 -15.00 -5.27
C VAL A 100 7.71 -14.99 -3.76
N LEU A 101 8.90 -14.66 -3.27
CA LEU A 101 9.16 -14.51 -1.84
C LEU A 101 8.29 -13.44 -1.20
N GLU A 102 8.12 -12.30 -1.86
CA GLU A 102 7.23 -11.22 -1.42
C GLU A 102 5.78 -11.70 -1.27
N THR A 103 5.28 -12.48 -2.24
CA THR A 103 3.93 -13.05 -2.20
C THR A 103 3.76 -14.00 -1.01
N HIS A 104 4.73 -14.88 -0.78
CA HIS A 104 4.69 -15.80 0.37
C HIS A 104 4.75 -15.05 1.72
N MET A 105 5.64 -14.06 1.83
CA MET A 105 5.73 -13.23 3.04
C MET A 105 4.46 -12.41 3.26
N GLY A 106 3.87 -11.87 2.20
CA GLY A 106 2.61 -11.14 2.26
C GLY A 106 1.45 -12.02 2.74
N SER A 107 1.38 -13.26 2.25
CA SER A 107 0.39 -14.23 2.71
C SER A 107 0.56 -14.56 4.21
N ALA A 108 1.81 -14.76 4.66
CA ALA A 108 2.12 -14.98 6.06
C ALA A 108 1.76 -13.77 6.94
N ALA A 109 2.08 -12.56 6.49
CA ALA A 109 1.76 -11.32 7.19
C ALA A 109 0.25 -11.12 7.34
N LYS A 110 -0.52 -11.39 6.28
CA LYS A 110 -1.98 -11.36 6.31
C LYS A 110 -2.54 -12.42 7.26
N GLY A 111 -2.00 -13.63 7.24
CA GLY A 111 -2.40 -14.71 8.15
C GLY A 111 -2.17 -14.38 9.63
N ILE A 112 -1.08 -13.68 9.95
CA ILE A 112 -0.81 -13.15 11.30
C ILE A 112 -1.89 -12.13 11.68
N GLY A 113 -2.25 -11.21 10.79
CA GLY A 113 -3.33 -10.24 11.01
C GLY A 113 -4.68 -10.91 11.29
N MET A 114 -5.04 -11.91 10.50
CA MET A 114 -6.26 -12.71 10.71
C MET A 114 -6.27 -13.41 12.07
N LYS A 115 -5.11 -13.93 12.52
CA LYS A 115 -4.99 -14.56 13.84
C LYS A 115 -5.17 -13.54 14.97
N ILE A 116 -4.62 -12.34 14.83
CA ILE A 116 -4.80 -11.25 15.80
C ILE A 116 -6.28 -10.81 15.81
N ASP A 117 -6.91 -10.65 14.66
CA ASP A 117 -8.34 -10.32 14.57
C ASP A 117 -9.21 -11.37 15.25
N LYS A 118 -8.91 -12.65 15.07
CA LYS A 118 -9.60 -13.73 15.77
C LYS A 118 -9.42 -13.64 17.29
N MET A 119 -8.21 -13.39 17.78
CA MET A 119 -7.95 -13.20 19.22
C MET A 119 -8.72 -12.01 19.78
N LEU A 120 -8.83 -10.90 19.03
CA LEU A 120 -9.62 -9.72 19.43
C LEU A 120 -11.12 -10.04 19.48
N LYS A 121 -11.67 -10.76 18.51
CA LYS A 121 -13.07 -11.16 18.46
C LYS A 121 -13.45 -12.14 19.57
N GLU A 122 -12.53 -13.02 19.96
CA GLU A 122 -12.72 -13.97 21.05
C GLU A 122 -12.48 -13.34 22.44
N ASN A 123 -12.26 -12.01 22.51
CA ASN A 123 -11.95 -11.27 23.73
C ASN A 123 -10.79 -11.89 24.53
N ALA A 124 -9.73 -12.28 23.82
CA ALA A 124 -8.52 -12.81 24.45
C ALA A 124 -7.98 -11.82 25.51
N LYS A 125 -7.41 -12.35 26.57
CA LYS A 125 -6.87 -11.52 27.65
C LYS A 125 -5.73 -10.65 27.12
N PRO A 126 -5.62 -9.38 27.53
CA PRO A 126 -4.53 -8.49 27.09
C PRO A 126 -3.13 -9.09 27.30
N ALA A 127 -2.96 -9.91 28.32
CA ALA A 127 -1.70 -10.61 28.58
C ALA A 127 -1.35 -11.64 27.49
N GLU A 128 -2.33 -12.33 26.93
CA GLU A 128 -2.13 -13.30 25.84
C GLU A 128 -1.77 -12.59 24.54
N LEU A 129 -2.48 -11.49 24.24
CA LEU A 129 -2.15 -10.63 23.10
C LEU A 129 -0.75 -10.05 23.21
N LYS A 130 -0.38 -9.54 24.40
CA LYS A 130 0.96 -9.01 24.67
C LYS A 130 2.02 -10.06 24.46
N SER A 131 1.83 -11.28 24.97
CA SER A 131 2.76 -12.39 24.80
C SER A 131 2.92 -12.78 23.33
N TYR A 132 1.83 -12.77 22.56
CA TYR A 132 1.88 -13.07 21.14
C TYR A 132 2.60 -11.97 20.35
N LEU A 133 2.33 -10.71 20.64
CA LEU A 133 3.01 -9.57 20.01
C LEU A 133 4.50 -9.55 20.38
N ASP A 134 4.86 -9.83 21.62
CA ASP A 134 6.26 -9.93 22.06
C ASP A 134 7.01 -11.04 21.30
N MET A 135 6.35 -12.17 21.08
CA MET A 135 6.92 -13.24 20.27
C MET A 135 7.14 -12.79 18.81
N LEU A 136 6.22 -12.03 18.23
CA LEU A 136 6.34 -11.55 16.84
C LEU A 136 7.47 -10.52 16.69
N TYR A 137 7.55 -9.57 17.60
CA TYR A 137 8.51 -8.46 17.48
C TYR A 137 9.89 -8.80 18.02
N ASN A 138 9.99 -9.60 19.09
CA ASN A 138 11.22 -9.70 19.86
C ASN A 138 11.95 -11.04 19.78
N LYS A 139 11.30 -12.10 19.26
CA LYS A 139 11.91 -13.44 19.28
C LYS A 139 13.22 -13.55 18.50
N ASN A 140 13.30 -12.87 17.35
CA ASN A 140 14.45 -12.94 16.44
C ASN A 140 14.98 -11.55 16.03
N ALA A 141 14.53 -10.48 16.67
CA ALA A 141 14.92 -9.13 16.31
C ALA A 141 16.29 -8.76 16.90
N ALA A 142 17.12 -8.09 16.10
CA ALA A 142 18.37 -7.51 16.57
C ALA A 142 18.12 -6.32 17.53
N ASN A 143 17.07 -5.54 17.24
CA ASN A 143 16.57 -4.48 18.10
C ASN A 143 15.23 -4.94 18.69
N LYS A 144 15.16 -5.00 20.02
CA LYS A 144 13.95 -5.42 20.72
C LYS A 144 13.06 -4.22 20.99
N GLU A 145 11.77 -4.35 20.67
CA GLU A 145 10.75 -3.41 21.06
C GLU A 145 10.30 -3.65 22.50
N ASP A 146 10.29 -2.60 23.33
CA ASP A 146 9.84 -2.71 24.71
C ASP A 146 8.33 -2.66 24.83
N LEU A 147 7.68 -3.80 24.62
CA LEU A 147 6.22 -3.93 24.80
C LEU A 147 5.82 -3.93 26.30
N ASN A 148 6.77 -3.99 27.22
CA ASN A 148 6.47 -3.94 28.65
C ASN A 148 6.08 -2.54 29.12
N SER A 149 6.49 -1.51 28.40
CA SER A 149 6.11 -0.12 28.65
C SER A 149 4.64 0.18 28.31
N PHE A 150 4.02 -0.64 27.46
CA PHE A 150 2.63 -0.44 27.02
C PHE A 150 1.62 -0.92 28.07
N ASN A 151 0.60 -0.11 28.28
CA ASN A 151 -0.55 -0.49 29.08
C ASN A 151 -1.53 -1.38 28.27
N ASN A 152 -2.55 -1.91 28.92
CA ASN A 152 -3.51 -2.81 28.26
C ASN A 152 -4.29 -2.14 27.13
N ALA A 153 -4.59 -0.85 27.23
CA ALA A 153 -5.30 -0.10 26.19
C ALA A 153 -4.42 0.10 24.95
N GLU A 154 -3.14 0.43 25.15
CA GLU A 154 -2.15 0.58 24.07
C GLU A 154 -1.87 -0.75 23.35
N ILE A 155 -1.85 -1.87 24.08
CA ILE A 155 -1.71 -3.21 23.50
C ILE A 155 -2.93 -3.54 22.62
N LEU A 156 -4.14 -3.21 23.05
CA LEU A 156 -5.35 -3.42 22.27
C LEU A 156 -5.37 -2.53 21.02
N GLU A 157 -4.97 -1.28 21.14
CA GLU A 157 -4.86 -0.36 19.99
C GLU A 157 -3.82 -0.86 18.98
N LEU A 158 -2.67 -1.32 19.44
CA LEU A 158 -1.64 -1.94 18.58
C LEU A 158 -2.20 -3.18 17.86
N ALA A 159 -2.91 -4.04 18.58
CA ALA A 159 -3.52 -5.22 18.00
C ALA A 159 -4.61 -4.87 16.96
N GLU A 160 -5.40 -3.83 17.20
CA GLU A 160 -6.39 -3.35 16.21
C GLU A 160 -5.71 -2.84 14.94
N ASN A 161 -4.59 -2.14 15.05
CA ASN A 161 -3.83 -1.66 13.90
C ASN A 161 -3.20 -2.81 13.07
N LEU A 162 -2.99 -3.97 13.67
CA LEU A 162 -2.40 -5.15 13.02
C LEU A 162 -3.45 -6.14 12.48
N ARG A 163 -4.73 -5.86 12.59
CA ARG A 163 -5.82 -6.76 12.13
C ARG A 163 -5.74 -7.08 10.65
N ASP A 164 -5.34 -6.12 9.84
CA ASP A 164 -5.26 -6.27 8.38
C ASP A 164 -3.95 -6.91 7.89
N GLY A 165 -3.00 -7.09 8.77
CA GLY A 165 -1.72 -7.72 8.51
C GLY A 165 -0.57 -7.07 9.27
N LEU A 166 0.49 -7.83 9.47
CA LEU A 166 1.75 -7.34 10.05
C LEU A 166 2.55 -6.62 8.97
N PRO A 167 2.87 -5.33 9.10
CA PRO A 167 3.75 -4.64 8.18
C PRO A 167 5.17 -5.20 8.29
N ILE A 168 5.75 -5.60 7.16
CA ILE A 168 7.13 -6.10 7.08
C ILE A 168 7.90 -5.17 6.13
N ALA A 169 8.98 -4.58 6.65
CA ALA A 169 9.85 -3.73 5.86
C ALA A 169 10.68 -4.55 4.86
N THR A 170 10.87 -4.00 3.66
CA THR A 170 11.78 -4.53 2.66
C THR A 170 13.05 -3.69 2.64
N PRO A 171 14.27 -4.31 2.76
CA PRO A 171 15.52 -3.56 3.00
C PRO A 171 15.83 -2.47 1.97
N VAL A 172 15.43 -2.65 0.72
CA VAL A 172 15.72 -1.69 -0.37
C VAL A 172 14.72 -0.54 -0.42
N PHE A 173 13.46 -0.78 -0.02
CA PHE A 173 12.37 0.19 -0.20
C PHE A 173 11.91 0.86 1.09
N ASP A 174 11.93 0.11 2.20
CA ASP A 174 11.29 0.57 3.44
C ASP A 174 12.28 0.68 4.62
N GLY A 175 13.53 0.34 4.42
CA GLY A 175 14.51 0.51 5.49
C GLY A 175 15.79 -0.26 5.38
#